data_475159e9ad36e4823c64f4d59a8cc44a
#
_entry.id   475159e9ad36e4823c64f4d59a8cc44a
#
_cell.length_a   1.000
_cell.length_b   1.000
_cell.length_c   1.000
_cell.angle_alpha   90.00
_cell.angle_beta   90.00
_cell.angle_gamma   90.00
#
_symmetry.space_group_name_H-M   'P 1'
#
loop_
_entity.id
_entity.type
_entity.pdbx_description
1 polymer ?
#
loop_
_entity_poly.entity_id
_entity_poly.type
_entity_poly.pdbx_seq_one_letter_code
_entity_poly.pdbx_strand_id
1 'polypeptide(L)'
;MNWDISKISIPVFDLKKSKEFYDFILNDLNGNAHINENEDECLIGSGDCKLRLYSLKHDLAPLSRRTFPTILVKNFEQKIDVFNKNKVNFKILDRKPTTIIIQETSFNYIELMDIKDFKKTNFHQDVMNWGFHHINLESYDVRESVNFFKNFLNLDEGTWQAPKTLGDVNIKKDQLAVFPLNKKHGGLHINKADFTFSWRNKFIHNPTIGGHPAFSVKNIKEIIAKLKKK
;
A
#
# COMPACT_ATOMS: atom_id res chain seq x y z
N MET A 1 8.06 -16.70 -3.56
CA MET A 1 7.41 -15.67 -2.75
C MET A 1 5.96 -16.10 -2.50
N ASN A 2 5.46 -15.97 -1.27
CA ASN A 2 4.09 -16.41 -0.94
C ASN A 2 3.06 -15.30 -1.08
N TRP A 3 3.49 -14.06 -1.19
CA TRP A 3 2.67 -12.87 -1.34
C TRP A 3 3.48 -11.71 -1.93
N ASP A 4 2.80 -10.68 -2.45
CA ASP A 4 3.42 -9.46 -2.97
C ASP A 4 2.41 -8.30 -2.90
N ILE A 5 2.86 -7.06 -3.06
CA ILE A 5 2.00 -5.89 -3.21
C ILE A 5 2.03 -5.46 -4.68
N SER A 6 0.90 -5.61 -5.38
CA SER A 6 0.82 -5.27 -6.80
C SER A 6 0.30 -3.85 -7.06
N LYS A 7 -0.46 -3.31 -6.11
CA LYS A 7 -1.12 -2.02 -6.28
C LYS A 7 -1.32 -1.35 -4.91
N ILE A 8 -1.26 -0.03 -4.90
CA ILE A 8 -1.70 0.78 -3.78
C ILE A 8 -2.83 1.68 -4.27
N SER A 9 -3.94 1.69 -3.54
CA SER A 9 -5.13 2.48 -3.84
C SER A 9 -5.22 3.67 -2.90
N ILE A 10 -5.38 4.88 -3.47
CA ILE A 10 -5.44 6.15 -2.74
C ILE A 10 -6.74 6.85 -3.10
N PRO A 11 -7.62 7.12 -2.13
CA PRO A 11 -8.80 7.97 -2.34
C PRO A 11 -8.37 9.41 -2.54
N VAL A 12 -8.97 10.09 -3.53
CA VAL A 12 -8.65 11.48 -3.84
C VAL A 12 -9.91 12.32 -4.05
N PHE A 13 -9.90 13.58 -3.63
CA PHE A 13 -11.01 14.50 -3.84
C PHE A 13 -11.08 15.01 -5.28
N ASP A 14 -9.92 15.27 -5.87
CA ASP A 14 -9.77 15.79 -7.23
C ASP A 14 -8.83 14.86 -7.99
N LEU A 15 -9.42 14.00 -8.81
CA LEU A 15 -8.68 12.98 -9.54
C LEU A 15 -7.68 13.62 -10.52
N LYS A 16 -8.09 14.69 -11.21
CA LYS A 16 -7.24 15.37 -12.19
C LYS A 16 -6.02 16.00 -11.53
N LYS A 17 -6.20 16.79 -10.47
CA LYS A 17 -5.08 17.42 -9.74
C LYS A 17 -4.16 16.39 -9.09
N SER A 18 -4.74 15.31 -8.55
CA SER A 18 -3.95 14.24 -7.94
C SER A 18 -3.13 13.49 -8.97
N LYS A 19 -3.72 13.21 -10.16
CA LYS A 19 -2.99 12.65 -11.28
C LYS A 19 -1.83 13.55 -11.70
N GLU A 20 -2.08 14.83 -11.94
CA GLU A 20 -1.05 15.81 -12.30
C GLU A 20 0.10 15.86 -11.27
N PHE A 21 -0.24 15.74 -9.96
CA PHE A 21 0.77 15.69 -8.92
C PHE A 21 1.63 14.42 -8.99
N TYR A 22 1.00 13.24 -9.09
CA TYR A 22 1.75 11.98 -9.14
C TYR A 22 2.51 11.83 -10.45
N ASP A 23 1.99 12.30 -11.56
CA ASP A 23 2.71 12.38 -12.83
C ASP A 23 3.97 13.25 -12.69
N PHE A 24 3.83 14.39 -12.04
CA PHE A 24 4.94 15.31 -11.83
C PHE A 24 6.08 14.70 -11.00
N ILE A 25 5.76 13.91 -9.97
CA ILE A 25 6.78 13.34 -9.06
C ILE A 25 7.27 11.95 -9.47
N LEU A 26 6.41 11.13 -10.10
CA LEU A 26 6.71 9.74 -10.44
C LEU A 26 6.95 9.53 -11.93
N ASN A 27 6.62 10.52 -12.78
CA ASN A 27 6.70 10.34 -14.22
C ASN A 27 8.14 10.06 -14.65
N ASP A 28 8.28 9.01 -15.43
CA ASP A 28 9.50 8.73 -16.17
C ASP A 28 9.64 9.76 -17.32
N LEU A 29 10.85 10.20 -17.59
CA LEU A 29 11.19 11.08 -18.71
C LEU A 29 10.74 10.57 -20.08
N ASN A 30 10.30 9.31 -20.15
CA ASN A 30 9.81 8.64 -21.37
C ASN A 30 8.29 8.51 -21.47
N GLY A 31 7.49 9.07 -20.55
CA GLY A 31 6.04 9.21 -20.74
C GLY A 31 5.18 7.95 -20.64
N ASN A 32 5.70 6.82 -20.15
CA ASN A 32 5.02 5.52 -20.16
C ASN A 32 4.26 5.17 -18.88
N ALA A 33 3.89 6.14 -18.07
CA ALA A 33 3.33 5.90 -16.73
C ALA A 33 1.81 5.64 -16.69
N HIS A 34 1.08 5.80 -17.81
CA HIS A 34 -0.36 5.69 -17.81
C HIS A 34 -0.85 4.37 -18.35
N ILE A 35 -1.72 3.70 -17.58
CA ILE A 35 -2.27 2.41 -17.99
C ILE A 35 -3.75 2.53 -18.31
N ASN A 36 -4.55 3.16 -17.47
CA ASN A 36 -5.98 3.37 -17.67
C ASN A 36 -6.47 4.61 -16.93
N GLU A 37 -7.33 5.36 -17.56
CA GLU A 37 -8.01 6.51 -16.98
C GLU A 37 -9.48 6.47 -17.37
N ASN A 38 -10.36 6.65 -16.40
CA ASN A 38 -11.77 6.93 -16.59
C ASN A 38 -12.18 8.08 -15.66
N GLU A 39 -13.46 8.42 -15.61
CA GLU A 39 -13.96 9.54 -14.80
C GLU A 39 -13.73 9.37 -13.29
N ASP A 40 -13.60 8.11 -12.81
CA ASP A 40 -13.57 7.79 -11.39
C ASP A 40 -12.26 7.17 -10.92
N GLU A 41 -11.40 6.75 -11.83
CA GLU A 41 -10.17 6.03 -11.52
C GLU A 41 -9.03 6.40 -12.49
N CYS A 42 -7.83 6.50 -11.96
CA CYS A 42 -6.58 6.58 -12.74
C CYS A 42 -5.56 5.57 -12.21
N LEU A 43 -5.00 4.76 -13.11
CA LEU A 43 -3.89 3.84 -12.82
C LEU A 43 -2.58 4.41 -13.36
N ILE A 44 -1.60 4.58 -12.48
CA ILE A 44 -0.25 5.06 -12.80
C ILE A 44 0.74 3.92 -12.54
N GLY A 45 1.72 3.76 -13.41
CA GLY A 45 2.73 2.71 -13.30
C GLY A 45 2.56 1.60 -14.32
N SER A 46 3.31 0.52 -14.17
CA SER A 46 3.27 -0.62 -15.10
C SER A 46 3.55 -1.94 -14.39
N GLY A 47 3.16 -3.04 -15.01
CA GLY A 47 3.48 -4.39 -14.55
C GLY A 47 3.09 -4.62 -13.08
N ASP A 48 4.12 -4.85 -12.28
CA ASP A 48 4.02 -5.27 -10.89
C ASP A 48 3.84 -4.10 -9.90
N CYS A 49 3.81 -2.85 -10.38
CA CYS A 49 3.75 -1.67 -9.52
C CYS A 49 2.74 -0.66 -10.07
N LYS A 50 1.57 -0.60 -9.46
CA LYS A 50 0.48 0.29 -9.87
C LYS A 50 -0.02 1.13 -8.71
N LEU A 51 -0.08 2.43 -8.94
CA LEU A 51 -0.79 3.36 -8.09
C LEU A 51 -2.19 3.58 -8.66
N ARG A 52 -3.22 3.25 -7.91
CA ARG A 52 -4.61 3.59 -8.22
C ARG A 52 -4.99 4.86 -7.48
N LEU A 53 -5.36 5.88 -8.21
CA LEU A 53 -6.07 7.03 -7.67
C LEU A 53 -7.55 6.84 -7.97
N TYR A 54 -8.43 6.98 -6.98
CA TYR A 54 -9.87 6.85 -7.21
C TYR A 54 -10.65 7.99 -6.54
N SER A 55 -11.67 8.47 -7.26
CA SER A 55 -12.51 9.56 -6.80
C SER A 55 -13.50 9.09 -5.74
N LEU A 56 -14.15 10.03 -5.04
CA LEU A 56 -15.21 9.69 -4.09
C LEU A 56 -16.49 9.17 -4.75
N LYS A 57 -16.59 9.20 -6.08
CA LYS A 57 -17.67 8.60 -6.86
C LYS A 57 -17.43 7.13 -7.20
N HIS A 58 -16.17 6.69 -7.11
CA HIS A 58 -15.80 5.32 -7.40
C HIS A 58 -16.46 4.34 -6.43
N ASP A 59 -16.78 3.12 -6.88
CA ASP A 59 -17.43 2.05 -6.09
C ASP A 59 -16.62 1.58 -4.87
N LEU A 60 -15.33 1.88 -4.82
CA LEU A 60 -14.47 1.66 -3.65
C LEU A 60 -14.65 2.72 -2.55
N ALA A 61 -15.12 3.92 -2.87
CA ALA A 61 -15.21 5.01 -1.91
C ALA A 61 -16.17 4.73 -0.74
N PRO A 62 -17.31 4.04 -0.91
CA PRO A 62 -18.13 3.60 0.21
C PRO A 62 -17.45 2.57 1.10
N LEU A 63 -16.50 1.79 0.54
CA LEU A 63 -15.80 0.73 1.25
C LEU A 63 -14.61 1.31 2.02
N SER A 64 -13.79 2.16 1.39
CA SER A 64 -12.64 2.76 2.04
C SER A 64 -12.42 4.19 1.61
N ARG A 65 -12.14 5.05 2.60
CA ARG A 65 -11.63 6.42 2.42
C ARG A 65 -10.16 6.54 2.85
N ARG A 66 -9.47 5.41 3.01
CA ARG A 66 -8.06 5.33 3.40
C ARG A 66 -7.25 4.69 2.28
N THR A 67 -5.97 4.94 2.27
CA THR A 67 -5.02 4.23 1.43
C THR A 67 -4.98 2.76 1.81
N PHE A 68 -5.04 1.86 0.83
CA PHE A 68 -4.95 0.42 1.08
C PHE A 68 -4.19 -0.32 -0.03
N PRO A 69 -3.53 -1.46 0.30
CA PRO A 69 -2.82 -2.28 -0.66
C PRO A 69 -3.72 -3.27 -1.38
N THR A 70 -3.30 -3.68 -2.58
CA THR A 70 -3.71 -4.94 -3.20
C THR A 70 -2.60 -5.95 -3.00
N ILE A 71 -2.88 -6.99 -2.23
CA ILE A 71 -1.96 -8.07 -1.93
C ILE A 71 -2.24 -9.26 -2.84
N LEU A 72 -1.20 -9.74 -3.52
CA LEU A 72 -1.23 -11.00 -4.26
C LEU A 72 -1.09 -12.16 -3.29
N VAL A 73 -2.00 -13.12 -3.35
CA VAL A 73 -1.98 -14.29 -2.49
C VAL A 73 -2.04 -15.58 -3.29
N LYS A 74 -1.42 -16.63 -2.76
CA LYS A 74 -1.62 -18.00 -3.25
C LYS A 74 -2.88 -18.60 -2.65
N ASN A 75 -3.44 -19.60 -3.35
CA ASN A 75 -4.58 -20.36 -2.88
C ASN A 75 -5.81 -19.48 -2.55
N PHE A 76 -6.11 -18.57 -3.46
CA PHE A 76 -7.14 -17.56 -3.31
C PHE A 76 -8.51 -18.15 -2.90
N GLU A 77 -8.97 -19.24 -3.57
CA GLU A 77 -10.25 -19.91 -3.24
C GLU A 77 -10.25 -20.44 -1.80
N GLN A 78 -9.14 -21.07 -1.37
CA GLN A 78 -9.03 -21.56 0.01
C GLN A 78 -9.06 -20.41 1.03
N LYS A 79 -8.65 -19.20 0.67
CA LYS A 79 -8.77 -18.02 1.53
C LYS A 79 -10.22 -17.64 1.76
N ILE A 80 -11.07 -17.74 0.73
CA ILE A 80 -12.52 -17.48 0.85
C ILE A 80 -13.14 -18.43 1.88
N ASP A 81 -12.82 -19.72 1.80
CA ASP A 81 -13.30 -20.71 2.75
C ASP A 81 -12.86 -20.41 4.18
N VAL A 82 -11.58 -20.02 4.34
CA VAL A 82 -11.03 -19.63 5.66
C VAL A 82 -11.75 -18.39 6.20
N PHE A 83 -12.01 -17.39 5.36
CA PHE A 83 -12.72 -16.17 5.77
C PHE A 83 -14.16 -16.47 6.19
N ASN A 84 -14.88 -17.28 5.43
CA ASN A 84 -16.23 -17.72 5.78
C ASN A 84 -16.25 -18.45 7.13
N LYS A 85 -15.38 -19.44 7.31
CA LYS A 85 -15.29 -20.24 8.54
C LYS A 85 -15.00 -19.39 9.77
N ASN A 86 -14.18 -18.36 9.63
CA ASN A 86 -13.74 -17.50 10.74
C ASN A 86 -14.50 -16.18 10.82
N LYS A 87 -15.57 -16.02 10.04
CA LYS A 87 -16.41 -14.81 10.01
C LYS A 87 -15.60 -13.52 9.76
N VAL A 88 -14.54 -13.62 8.97
CA VAL A 88 -13.81 -12.44 8.50
C VAL A 88 -14.74 -11.65 7.59
N ASN A 89 -14.85 -10.36 7.81
CA ASN A 89 -15.65 -9.49 6.95
C ASN A 89 -14.97 -9.28 5.59
N PHE A 90 -15.63 -9.70 4.51
CA PHE A 90 -15.12 -9.54 3.17
C PHE A 90 -16.23 -9.30 2.14
N LYS A 91 -15.84 -8.73 0.99
CA LYS A 91 -16.70 -8.56 -0.18
C LYS A 91 -15.95 -8.98 -1.43
N ILE A 92 -16.57 -9.86 -2.22
CA ILE A 92 -16.08 -10.20 -3.56
C ILE A 92 -16.45 -9.07 -4.49
N LEU A 93 -15.49 -8.58 -5.28
CA LEU A 93 -15.72 -7.59 -6.32
C LEU A 93 -15.82 -8.30 -7.66
N ASP A 94 -16.93 -8.05 -8.37
CA ASP A 94 -17.17 -8.58 -9.72
C ASP A 94 -16.31 -7.80 -10.74
N ARG A 95 -15.04 -8.18 -10.81
CA ARG A 95 -14.02 -7.59 -11.68
C ARG A 95 -13.21 -8.69 -12.35
N LYS A 96 -12.50 -8.34 -13.40
CA LYS A 96 -11.51 -9.21 -14.03
C LYS A 96 -10.11 -8.60 -13.89
N PRO A 97 -9.19 -9.25 -13.16
CA PRO A 97 -9.37 -10.49 -12.38
C PRO A 97 -10.28 -10.30 -11.16
N THR A 98 -10.88 -11.38 -10.66
CA THR A 98 -11.69 -11.38 -9.44
C THR A 98 -10.83 -10.94 -8.26
N THR A 99 -11.34 -10.02 -7.47
CA THR A 99 -10.68 -9.53 -6.27
C THR A 99 -11.62 -9.59 -5.07
N ILE A 100 -11.04 -9.66 -3.88
CA ILE A 100 -11.78 -9.63 -2.61
C ILE A 100 -11.27 -8.45 -1.82
N ILE A 101 -12.17 -7.68 -1.23
CA ILE A 101 -11.82 -6.72 -0.19
C ILE A 101 -12.14 -7.35 1.17
N ILE A 102 -11.14 -7.38 2.04
CA ILE A 102 -11.27 -7.79 3.44
C ILE A 102 -11.05 -6.60 4.35
N GLN A 103 -11.63 -6.64 5.53
CA GLN A 103 -11.40 -5.67 6.59
C GLN A 103 -10.64 -6.35 7.73
N GLU A 104 -9.46 -5.81 8.07
CA GLU A 104 -8.68 -6.29 9.21
C GLU A 104 -9.15 -5.64 10.53
N THR A 105 -8.62 -6.08 11.64
CA THR A 105 -9.11 -5.76 13.00
C THR A 105 -9.03 -4.29 13.38
N SER A 106 -8.16 -3.50 12.76
CA SER A 106 -8.08 -2.04 12.96
C SER A 106 -8.78 -1.24 11.85
N PHE A 107 -9.74 -1.91 11.15
CA PHE A 107 -10.57 -1.32 10.11
C PHE A 107 -9.84 -0.88 8.83
N ASN A 108 -8.62 -1.34 8.62
CA ASN A 108 -7.98 -1.17 7.32
C ASN A 108 -8.58 -2.12 6.29
N TYR A 109 -8.71 -1.65 5.06
CA TYR A 109 -9.10 -2.48 3.94
C TYR A 109 -7.88 -3.03 3.23
N ILE A 110 -7.99 -4.27 2.79
CA ILE A 110 -6.98 -4.97 2.00
C ILE A 110 -7.69 -5.57 0.80
N GLU A 111 -7.27 -5.22 -0.41
CA GLU A 111 -7.70 -5.90 -1.62
C GLU A 111 -6.82 -7.13 -1.82
N LEU A 112 -7.41 -8.28 -2.06
CA LEU A 112 -6.70 -9.53 -2.37
C LEU A 112 -6.95 -9.92 -3.82
N MET A 113 -5.93 -10.43 -4.48
CA MET A 113 -5.98 -10.96 -5.82
C MET A 113 -5.18 -12.26 -5.91
N ASP A 114 -5.66 -13.23 -6.72
CA ASP A 114 -4.90 -14.45 -6.94
C ASP A 114 -3.59 -14.13 -7.68
N ILE A 115 -2.49 -14.64 -7.18
CA ILE A 115 -1.17 -14.49 -7.82
C ILE A 115 -1.15 -15.11 -9.23
N LYS A 116 -2.03 -16.09 -9.50
CA LYS A 116 -2.15 -16.73 -10.82
C LYS A 116 -2.71 -15.78 -11.88
N ASP A 117 -3.61 -14.89 -11.47
CA ASP A 117 -4.23 -13.90 -12.36
C ASP A 117 -3.30 -12.72 -12.65
N PHE A 118 -2.22 -12.66 -11.91
CA PHE A 118 -1.21 -11.65 -12.08
C PHE A 118 -0.22 -12.10 -13.17
N LYS A 119 -0.41 -11.59 -14.36
CA LYS A 119 0.60 -11.75 -15.42
C LYS A 119 1.82 -10.95 -14.98
N LYS A 120 2.87 -11.64 -14.51
CA LYS A 120 4.20 -11.06 -14.52
C LYS A 120 4.51 -10.69 -15.98
N THR A 121 4.20 -9.47 -16.33
CA THR A 121 4.83 -8.91 -17.52
C THR A 121 6.31 -8.91 -17.18
N ASN A 122 7.15 -9.41 -18.06
CA ASN A 122 8.61 -9.31 -17.96
C ASN A 122 9.00 -7.83 -18.10
N PHE A 123 8.44 -7.01 -17.22
CA PHE A 123 8.78 -5.62 -17.11
C PHE A 123 10.05 -5.57 -16.30
N HIS A 124 11.14 -5.34 -16.98
CA HIS A 124 12.39 -5.00 -16.35
C HIS A 124 12.14 -3.83 -15.41
N GLN A 125 12.53 -3.96 -14.15
CA GLN A 125 12.57 -2.86 -13.18
C GLN A 125 13.34 -1.64 -13.72
N ASP A 126 14.02 -1.81 -14.85
CA ASP A 126 14.81 -0.80 -15.54
C ASP A 126 13.97 0.26 -16.29
N VAL A 127 12.69 0.01 -16.54
CA VAL A 127 11.82 0.93 -17.29
C VAL A 127 11.19 1.99 -16.40
N MET A 128 10.94 1.69 -15.12
CA MET A 128 10.37 2.66 -14.19
C MET A 128 11.42 3.28 -13.29
N ASN A 129 11.32 4.59 -13.09
CA ASN A 129 12.18 5.34 -12.18
C ASN A 129 11.70 5.29 -10.72
N TRP A 130 10.63 4.55 -10.45
CA TRP A 130 10.04 4.43 -9.13
C TRP A 130 9.47 3.02 -8.88
N GLY A 131 9.23 2.70 -7.62
CA GLY A 131 8.59 1.47 -7.18
C GLY A 131 8.05 1.61 -5.76
N PHE A 132 7.23 0.66 -5.32
CA PHE A 132 6.82 0.63 -3.92
C PHE A 132 7.97 0.20 -3.03
N HIS A 133 8.17 0.94 -1.95
CA HIS A 133 9.03 0.51 -0.86
C HIS A 133 8.20 -0.17 0.23
N HIS A 134 7.21 0.53 0.77
CA HIS A 134 6.27 -0.03 1.75
C HIS A 134 4.93 0.71 1.70
N ILE A 135 3.94 0.09 2.28
CA ILE A 135 2.72 0.75 2.72
C ILE A 135 2.63 0.66 4.24
N ASN A 136 2.29 1.76 4.86
CA ASN A 136 2.06 1.85 6.29
C ASN A 136 0.56 1.86 6.57
N LEU A 137 0.10 0.99 7.46
CA LEU A 137 -1.28 0.96 7.94
C LEU A 137 -1.31 1.33 9.42
N GLU A 138 -2.29 2.12 9.81
CA GLU A 138 -2.51 2.40 11.22
C GLU A 138 -3.16 1.21 11.92
N SER A 139 -2.87 1.02 13.20
CA SER A 139 -3.50 -0.01 14.02
C SER A 139 -3.78 0.51 15.42
N TYR A 140 -4.91 0.13 15.96
CA TYR A 140 -5.24 0.38 17.37
C TYR A 140 -4.60 -0.67 18.28
N ASP A 141 -4.49 -1.91 17.77
CA ASP A 141 -3.75 -3.00 18.41
C ASP A 141 -2.86 -3.71 17.36
N VAL A 142 -1.56 -3.40 17.42
CA VAL A 142 -0.59 -3.93 16.45
C VAL A 142 -0.49 -5.45 16.54
N ARG A 143 -0.62 -6.03 17.75
CA ARG A 143 -0.52 -7.50 17.90
C ARG A 143 -1.72 -8.23 17.35
N GLU A 144 -2.90 -7.66 17.49
CA GLU A 144 -4.12 -8.20 16.89
C GLU A 144 -4.07 -8.13 15.35
N SER A 145 -3.67 -6.98 14.80
CA SER A 145 -3.45 -6.85 13.34
C SER A 145 -2.39 -7.84 12.84
N VAL A 146 -1.28 -8.01 13.56
CA VAL A 146 -0.26 -9.01 13.19
C VAL A 146 -0.83 -10.42 13.16
N ASN A 147 -1.61 -10.80 14.17
CA ASN A 147 -2.25 -12.11 14.22
C ASN A 147 -3.21 -12.30 13.02
N PHE A 148 -3.95 -11.26 12.66
CA PHE A 148 -4.80 -11.29 11.47
C PHE A 148 -3.98 -11.61 10.20
N PHE A 149 -2.93 -10.86 9.92
CA PHE A 149 -2.11 -11.05 8.72
C PHE A 149 -1.42 -12.41 8.70
N LYS A 150 -0.94 -12.90 9.85
CA LYS A 150 -0.33 -14.24 9.96
C LYS A 150 -1.34 -15.36 9.73
N ASN A 151 -2.47 -15.32 10.42
CA ASN A 151 -3.42 -16.42 10.45
C ASN A 151 -4.26 -16.51 9.17
N PHE A 152 -4.63 -15.37 8.58
CA PHE A 152 -5.52 -15.33 7.42
C PHE A 152 -4.77 -15.17 6.10
N LEU A 153 -3.65 -14.45 6.07
CA LEU A 153 -2.92 -14.20 4.83
C LEU A 153 -1.59 -14.97 4.75
N ASN A 154 -1.19 -15.65 5.82
CA ASN A 154 0.09 -16.38 5.92
C ASN A 154 1.31 -15.46 5.67
N LEU A 155 1.27 -14.26 6.23
CA LEU A 155 2.38 -13.32 6.17
C LEU A 155 3.32 -13.55 7.36
N ASP A 156 4.61 -13.59 7.10
CA ASP A 156 5.62 -13.76 8.16
C ASP A 156 6.06 -12.40 8.70
N GLU A 157 5.93 -12.21 10.00
CA GLU A 157 6.41 -11.00 10.66
C GLU A 157 7.94 -10.97 10.66
N GLY A 158 8.51 -9.86 10.18
CA GLY A 158 9.94 -9.61 10.19
C GLY A 158 10.39 -8.78 11.39
N THR A 159 11.67 -8.41 11.37
CA THR A 159 12.26 -7.51 12.36
C THR A 159 12.44 -6.13 11.75
N TRP A 160 11.82 -5.12 12.36
CA TRP A 160 12.05 -3.74 11.97
C TRP A 160 13.43 -3.27 12.47
N GLN A 161 14.12 -2.50 11.64
CA GLN A 161 15.39 -1.88 11.99
C GLN A 161 15.30 -0.39 11.70
N ALA A 162 15.64 0.43 12.68
CA ALA A 162 15.71 1.87 12.48
C ALA A 162 16.74 2.23 11.39
N PRO A 163 16.45 3.23 10.54
CA PRO A 163 17.48 3.81 9.70
C PRO A 163 18.65 4.30 10.57
N LYS A 164 19.88 4.08 10.12
CA LYS A 164 21.09 4.51 10.85
C LYS A 164 21.12 6.00 11.22
N THR A 165 20.41 6.81 10.44
CA THR A 165 20.28 8.27 10.67
C THR A 165 19.40 8.63 11.87
N LEU A 166 18.61 7.70 12.39
CA LEU A 166 17.74 7.92 13.56
C LEU A 166 18.38 7.46 14.89
N GLY A 167 19.62 6.95 14.84
CA GLY A 167 20.30 6.40 16.02
C GLY A 167 19.67 5.08 16.51
N ASP A 168 19.92 4.73 17.77
CA ASP A 168 19.42 3.52 18.40
C ASP A 168 17.96 3.69 18.86
N VAL A 169 17.04 3.71 17.91
CA VAL A 169 15.61 3.77 18.20
C VAL A 169 15.09 2.37 18.48
N ASN A 170 14.75 2.11 19.73
CA ASN A 170 14.12 0.86 20.14
C ASN A 170 12.58 1.01 20.08
N ILE A 171 11.97 0.48 19.02
CA ILE A 171 10.50 0.45 18.89
C ILE A 171 10.00 -0.91 19.35
N LYS A 172 9.07 -0.88 20.28
CA LYS A 172 8.44 -2.09 20.82
C LYS A 172 7.51 -2.74 19.78
N LYS A 173 7.38 -4.07 19.86
CA LYS A 173 6.53 -4.85 18.94
C LYS A 173 5.04 -4.52 19.00
N ASP A 174 4.58 -3.92 20.07
CA ASP A 174 3.21 -3.42 20.23
C ASP A 174 3.00 -2.03 19.59
N GLN A 175 4.05 -1.40 19.12
CA GLN A 175 4.00 -0.09 18.48
C GLN A 175 4.23 -0.16 16.96
N LEU A 176 5.04 -1.12 16.50
CA LEU A 176 5.33 -1.31 15.09
C LEU A 176 5.58 -2.77 14.78
N ALA A 177 4.99 -3.26 13.70
CA ALA A 177 5.31 -4.54 13.09
C ALA A 177 5.56 -4.37 11.59
N VAL A 178 6.34 -5.27 11.00
CA VAL A 178 6.64 -5.27 9.58
C VAL A 178 6.49 -6.67 8.99
N PHE A 179 5.97 -6.72 7.77
CA PHE A 179 5.93 -7.90 6.92
C PHE A 179 6.78 -7.61 5.68
N PRO A 180 8.04 -8.08 5.65
CA PRO A 180 8.99 -7.70 4.61
C PRO A 180 8.70 -8.38 3.28
N LEU A 181 8.85 -7.64 2.19
CA LEU A 181 8.86 -8.13 0.81
C LEU A 181 10.30 -8.19 0.33
N ASN A 182 11.03 -9.29 0.55
CA ASN A 182 12.40 -9.52 0.05
C ASN A 182 13.38 -8.34 0.16
N LYS A 183 12.99 -7.26 0.83
CA LYS A 183 13.78 -6.05 1.04
C LYS A 183 13.88 -5.81 2.54
N LYS A 184 15.02 -5.34 2.96
CA LYS A 184 15.38 -5.17 4.37
C LYS A 184 14.36 -4.31 5.16
N HIS A 185 13.64 -3.39 4.48
CA HIS A 185 12.69 -2.45 5.10
C HIS A 185 11.41 -2.24 4.27
N GLY A 186 11.22 -3.00 3.19
CA GLY A 186 10.04 -2.87 2.32
C GLY A 186 8.89 -3.76 2.78
N GLY A 187 7.71 -3.52 2.24
CA GLY A 187 6.53 -4.37 2.41
C GLY A 187 5.39 -3.71 3.16
N LEU A 188 4.75 -4.43 4.05
CA LEU A 188 3.64 -3.93 4.85
C LEU A 188 4.13 -3.58 6.25
N HIS A 189 3.85 -2.35 6.69
CA HIS A 189 4.10 -1.88 8.05
C HIS A 189 2.78 -1.65 8.78
N ILE A 190 2.73 -2.04 10.04
CA ILE A 190 1.59 -1.82 10.92
C ILE A 190 2.07 -0.94 12.07
N ASN A 191 1.57 0.28 12.14
CA ASN A 191 1.95 1.24 13.18
C ASN A 191 0.80 1.47 14.15
N LYS A 192 1.13 1.51 15.43
CA LYS A 192 0.18 1.96 16.45
C LYS A 192 -0.22 3.41 16.17
N ALA A 193 -1.53 3.66 16.11
CA ALA A 193 -2.06 5.02 15.98
C ALA A 193 -1.64 5.87 17.19
N ASP A 194 -0.95 6.98 16.96
CA ASP A 194 -0.54 7.92 17.99
C ASP A 194 -0.96 9.34 17.57
N PHE A 195 -2.08 9.80 18.07
CA PHE A 195 -2.68 11.08 17.70
C PHE A 195 -1.81 12.29 18.07
N THR A 196 -0.87 12.12 18.98
CA THR A 196 0.02 13.19 19.44
C THR A 196 1.38 13.18 18.73
N PHE A 197 1.64 12.19 17.88
CA PHE A 197 2.96 11.97 17.29
C PHE A 197 3.49 13.20 16.53
N SER A 198 2.69 13.77 15.64
CA SER A 198 3.11 14.95 14.84
C SER A 198 3.37 16.18 15.73
N TRP A 199 2.53 16.41 16.74
CA TRP A 199 2.71 17.51 17.66
C TRP A 199 4.00 17.38 18.49
N ARG A 200 4.25 16.20 19.07
CA ARG A 200 5.47 15.96 19.87
C ARG A 200 6.76 16.06 19.05
N ASN A 201 6.70 15.65 17.78
CA ASN A 201 7.87 15.58 16.89
C ASN A 201 7.94 16.76 15.92
N LYS A 202 7.05 17.74 16.02
CA LYS A 202 6.99 18.93 15.14
C LYS A 202 6.88 18.58 13.64
N PHE A 203 6.13 17.52 13.30
CA PHE A 203 5.85 17.15 11.92
C PHE A 203 4.61 17.84 11.41
N ILE A 204 4.60 18.20 10.11
CA ILE A 204 3.45 18.83 9.45
C ILE A 204 2.26 17.87 9.37
N HIS A 205 2.51 16.56 9.24
CA HIS A 205 1.49 15.51 9.18
C HIS A 205 1.80 14.40 10.18
N ASN A 206 0.79 13.59 10.50
CA ASN A 206 0.97 12.45 11.39
C ASN A 206 1.18 11.17 10.59
N PRO A 207 2.41 10.62 10.53
CA PRO A 207 2.69 9.41 9.75
C PRO A 207 2.11 8.13 10.36
N THR A 208 1.58 8.18 11.58
CA THR A 208 0.99 7.01 12.25
C THR A 208 -0.51 6.88 12.04
N ILE A 209 -1.16 7.88 11.40
CA ILE A 209 -2.60 7.94 11.19
C ILE A 209 -2.92 8.00 9.70
N GLY A 210 -3.98 7.30 9.29
CA GLY A 210 -4.51 7.31 7.93
C GLY A 210 -3.74 6.44 6.94
N GLY A 211 -2.62 5.89 7.35
CA GLY A 211 -1.74 5.13 6.48
C GLY A 211 -1.02 6.00 5.44
N HIS A 212 0.05 5.50 4.89
CA HIS A 212 0.76 6.14 3.77
C HIS A 212 1.55 5.14 2.94
N PRO A 213 1.66 5.35 1.62
CA PRO A 213 2.60 4.64 0.79
C PRO A 213 3.98 5.31 0.84
N ALA A 214 5.04 4.53 0.73
CA ALA A 214 6.38 5.01 0.47
C ALA A 214 6.88 4.51 -0.87
N PHE A 215 7.48 5.39 -1.64
CA PHE A 215 8.01 5.10 -2.96
C PHE A 215 9.54 5.12 -2.93
N SER A 216 10.16 4.13 -3.55
CA SER A 216 11.56 4.19 -3.94
C SER A 216 11.65 4.88 -5.28
N VAL A 217 12.54 5.86 -5.41
CA VAL A 217 12.76 6.62 -6.65
C VAL A 217 14.24 6.64 -7.01
N LYS A 218 14.56 6.59 -8.30
CA LYS A 218 15.96 6.61 -8.77
C LYS A 218 16.62 7.97 -8.54
N ASN A 219 15.89 9.07 -8.74
CA ASN A 219 16.40 10.44 -8.77
C ASN A 219 15.80 11.34 -7.67
N ILE A 220 15.97 10.98 -6.40
CA ILE A 220 15.36 11.72 -5.29
C ILE A 220 15.78 13.22 -5.26
N LYS A 221 17.03 13.53 -5.63
CA LYS A 221 17.50 14.91 -5.66
C LYS A 221 16.75 15.76 -6.70
N GLU A 222 16.49 15.19 -7.87
CA GLU A 222 15.71 15.84 -8.92
C GLU A 222 14.26 16.08 -8.50
N ILE A 223 13.63 15.08 -7.88
CA ILE A 223 12.26 15.19 -7.36
C ILE A 223 12.19 16.29 -6.30
N ILE A 224 13.14 16.34 -5.36
CA ILE A 224 13.22 17.41 -4.36
C ILE A 224 13.36 18.78 -5.03
N ALA A 225 14.22 18.89 -6.05
CA ALA A 225 14.40 20.15 -6.78
C ALA A 225 13.12 20.58 -7.53
N LYS A 226 12.38 19.64 -8.13
CA LYS A 226 11.07 19.89 -8.75
C LYS A 226 10.04 20.39 -7.72
N LEU A 227 9.94 19.73 -6.58
CA LEU A 227 8.98 20.10 -5.51
C LEU A 227 9.25 21.49 -4.91
N LYS A 228 10.53 21.90 -4.83
CA LYS A 228 10.90 23.25 -4.35
C LYS A 228 10.56 24.38 -5.32
N LYS A 229 10.32 24.07 -6.60
CA LYS A 229 9.98 25.07 -7.64
C LYS A 229 8.47 25.26 -7.80
N LYS A 230 7.65 24.41 -7.18
CA LYS A 230 6.20 24.46 -7.20
C LYS A 230 5.62 25.11 -5.93
#